data_317e268fe2b75ac898027ebdf63fb640
#
_entry.id   317e268fe2b75ac898027ebdf63fb640
#
_cell.length_a   1.000
_cell.length_b   1.000
_cell.length_c   1.000
_cell.angle_alpha   90.00
_cell.angle_beta   90.00
_cell.angle_gamma   90.00
#
_symmetry.space_group_name_H-M   'P 1'
#
loop_
_entity.id
_entity.type
_entity.pdbx_description
1 polymer ?
#
loop_
_entity_poly.entity_id
_entity_poly.type
_entity_poly.pdbx_seq_one_letter_code
_entity_poly.pdbx_strand_id
1 'polypeptide(L)'
;MVSRAVTQLYDDILRPSGLRVTQFSILVAIARMGEANLRQLEHPLAIDQTTLTRSLGLLERSGMIERVPHPDGRVKAMRLTSRGTRALERARPLWARAQEKLLREVGTTAWTDAQRRLARLLSVAVERRRRIGGGGAYSPRRRARSR
;
A
#
# COMPACT_ATOMS: atom_id res chain seq x y z
N MET A 1 5.43 0.22 19.23
CA MET A 1 6.74 0.90 19.22
C MET A 1 7.70 0.37 18.15
N VAL A 2 7.91 -0.94 18.02
CA VAL A 2 8.82 -1.55 17.01
C VAL A 2 8.47 -1.13 15.57
N SER A 3 7.20 -1.09 15.19
CA SER A 3 6.74 -0.71 13.85
C SER A 3 7.16 0.72 13.44
N ARG A 4 7.14 1.68 14.39
CA ARG A 4 7.56 3.06 14.10
C ARG A 4 9.07 3.18 13.87
N ALA A 5 9.87 2.48 14.67
CA ALA A 5 11.33 2.47 14.54
C ALA A 5 11.75 1.87 13.19
N VAL A 6 11.13 0.77 12.78
CA VAL A 6 11.38 0.16 11.46
C VAL A 6 10.97 1.09 10.33
N THR A 7 9.78 1.71 10.41
CA THR A 7 9.34 2.69 9.41
C THR A 7 10.30 3.87 9.30
N GLN A 8 10.76 4.40 10.45
CA GLN A 8 11.71 5.51 10.49
C GLN A 8 13.06 5.14 9.85
N LEU A 9 13.57 3.93 10.13
CA LEU A 9 14.81 3.43 9.52
C LEU A 9 14.70 3.41 7.99
N TYR A 10 13.60 2.89 7.45
CA TYR A 10 13.38 2.85 5.99
C TYR A 10 13.18 4.25 5.41
N ASP A 11 12.46 5.13 6.09
CA ASP A 11 12.28 6.51 5.66
C ASP A 11 13.62 7.25 5.60
N ASP A 12 14.50 7.05 6.57
CA ASP A 12 15.84 7.66 6.59
C ASP A 12 16.72 7.15 5.44
N ILE A 13 16.67 5.86 5.15
CA ILE A 13 17.43 5.26 4.05
C ILE A 13 16.89 5.68 2.68
N LEU A 14 15.57 5.81 2.53
CA LEU A 14 14.92 6.22 1.29
C LEU A 14 14.95 7.74 1.06
N ARG A 15 15.28 8.54 2.07
CA ARG A 15 15.31 10.01 2.00
C ARG A 15 15.99 10.58 0.75
N PRO A 16 17.16 10.06 0.29
CA PRO A 16 17.81 10.58 -0.92
C PRO A 16 17.00 10.40 -2.21
N SER A 17 16.03 9.46 -2.24
CA SER A 17 15.12 9.29 -3.38
C SER A 17 13.94 10.27 -3.37
N GLY A 18 13.73 11.00 -2.25
CA GLY A 18 12.59 11.86 -2.04
C GLY A 18 11.31 11.09 -1.67
N LEU A 19 11.40 9.79 -1.39
CA LEU A 19 10.26 8.93 -1.04
C LEU A 19 10.31 8.51 0.43
N ARG A 20 9.12 8.37 1.02
CA ARG A 20 8.92 7.62 2.26
C ARG A 20 8.62 6.16 1.93
N VAL A 21 8.82 5.26 2.88
CA VAL A 21 8.59 3.82 2.70
C VAL A 21 7.16 3.50 2.24
N THR A 22 6.15 4.19 2.77
CA THR A 22 4.76 4.03 2.33
C THR A 22 4.57 4.42 0.87
N GLN A 23 5.14 5.54 0.44
CA GLN A 23 5.09 6.01 -0.95
C GLN A 23 5.83 5.05 -1.89
N PHE A 24 7.01 4.59 -1.50
CA PHE A 24 7.76 3.56 -2.23
C PHE A 24 6.93 2.29 -2.43
N SER A 25 6.31 1.78 -1.37
CA SER A 25 5.47 0.57 -1.43
C SER A 25 4.28 0.75 -2.37
N ILE A 26 3.63 1.92 -2.36
CA ILE A 26 2.53 2.25 -3.28
C ILE A 26 3.01 2.27 -4.73
N LEU A 27 4.13 2.95 -5.03
CA LEU A 27 4.69 3.01 -6.38
C LEU A 27 5.09 1.62 -6.88
N VAL A 28 5.68 0.76 -6.03
CA VAL A 28 5.99 -0.65 -6.36
C VAL A 28 4.73 -1.41 -6.72
N ALA A 29 3.65 -1.26 -5.94
CA ALA A 29 2.39 -1.96 -6.18
C ALA A 29 1.75 -1.52 -7.51
N ILE A 30 1.69 -0.20 -7.77
CA ILE A 30 1.17 0.33 -9.04
C ILE A 30 2.04 -0.14 -10.22
N ALA A 31 3.38 -0.10 -10.10
CA ALA A 31 4.28 -0.56 -11.15
C ALA A 31 4.07 -2.04 -11.51
N ARG A 32 3.74 -2.88 -10.53
CA ARG A 32 3.46 -4.31 -10.75
C ARG A 32 2.14 -4.58 -11.44
N MET A 33 1.14 -3.74 -11.19
CA MET A 33 -0.22 -3.88 -11.73
C MET A 33 -0.39 -3.15 -13.07
N GLY A 34 0.55 -2.25 -13.41
CA GLY A 34 0.40 -1.27 -14.50
C GLY A 34 -0.53 -0.13 -14.12
N GLU A 35 -1.76 -0.47 -13.76
CA GLU A 35 -2.79 0.43 -13.23
C GLU A 35 -3.41 -0.18 -11.97
N ALA A 36 -3.76 0.67 -11.00
CA ALA A 36 -4.38 0.20 -9.77
C ALA A 36 -5.38 1.22 -9.21
N ASN A 37 -6.48 0.74 -8.68
CA ASN A 37 -7.44 1.52 -7.90
C ASN A 37 -7.20 1.36 -6.39
N LEU A 38 -7.89 2.19 -5.60
CA LEU A 38 -7.75 2.20 -4.15
C LEU A 38 -7.95 0.80 -3.52
N ARG A 39 -8.98 0.06 -3.94
CA ARG A 39 -9.30 -1.28 -3.40
C ARG A 39 -8.20 -2.31 -3.70
N GLN A 40 -7.63 -2.24 -4.90
CA GLN A 40 -6.55 -3.14 -5.30
C GLN A 40 -5.26 -2.87 -4.52
N LEU A 41 -5.02 -1.63 -4.10
CA LEU A 41 -3.84 -1.24 -3.31
C LEU A 41 -4.00 -1.51 -1.81
N GLU A 42 -5.20 -1.38 -1.27
CA GLU A 42 -5.49 -1.50 0.17
C GLU A 42 -5.10 -2.88 0.72
N HIS A 43 -5.46 -3.93 0.02
CA HIS A 43 -5.26 -5.30 0.48
C HIS A 43 -3.79 -5.74 0.53
N PRO A 44 -3.00 -5.62 -0.56
CA PRO A 44 -1.61 -6.10 -0.56
C PRO A 44 -0.68 -5.23 0.27
N LEU A 45 -1.02 -3.96 0.48
CA LEU A 45 -0.18 -3.04 1.24
C LEU A 45 -0.48 -3.05 2.74
N ALA A 46 -1.60 -3.62 3.16
CA ALA A 46 -2.08 -3.61 4.55
C ALA A 46 -2.11 -2.19 5.18
N ILE A 47 -2.34 -1.18 4.35
CA ILE A 47 -2.45 0.23 4.74
C ILE A 47 -3.93 0.56 4.92
N ASP A 48 -4.26 1.33 5.95
CA ASP A 48 -5.63 1.80 6.12
C ASP A 48 -6.03 2.80 5.01
N GLN A 49 -7.32 2.84 4.70
CA GLN A 49 -7.86 3.62 3.59
C GLN A 49 -7.53 5.12 3.69
N THR A 50 -7.54 5.68 4.90
CA THR A 50 -7.25 7.10 5.13
C THR A 50 -5.79 7.41 4.80
N THR A 51 -4.86 6.61 5.32
CA THR A 51 -3.43 6.73 5.05
C THR A 51 -3.13 6.53 3.57
N LEU A 52 -3.76 5.53 2.95
CA LEU A 52 -3.58 5.25 1.52
C LEU A 52 -4.09 6.41 0.66
N THR A 53 -5.30 6.92 0.92
CA THR A 53 -5.88 8.06 0.20
C THR A 53 -5.01 9.30 0.31
N ARG A 54 -4.52 9.60 1.52
CA ARG A 54 -3.60 10.73 1.75
C ARG A 54 -2.29 10.57 0.98
N SER A 55 -1.70 9.39 1.01
CA SER A 55 -0.44 9.09 0.31
C SER A 55 -0.59 9.16 -1.21
N LEU A 56 -1.70 8.65 -1.76
CA LEU A 56 -2.02 8.77 -3.18
C LEU A 56 -2.18 10.24 -3.59
N GLY A 57 -2.88 11.04 -2.79
CA GLY A 57 -3.01 12.48 -3.03
C GLY A 57 -1.67 13.23 -3.03
N LEU A 58 -0.72 12.84 -2.16
CA LEU A 58 0.64 13.40 -2.17
C LEU A 58 1.42 13.00 -3.42
N LEU A 59 1.35 11.73 -3.82
CA LEU A 59 2.01 11.22 -5.03
C LEU A 59 1.43 11.84 -6.30
N GLU A 60 0.11 12.05 -6.37
CA GLU A 60 -0.57 12.73 -7.48
C GLU A 60 -0.12 14.20 -7.57
N ARG A 61 -0.14 14.96 -6.48
CA ARG A 61 0.33 16.36 -6.44
C ARG A 61 1.81 16.50 -6.79
N SER A 62 2.64 15.53 -6.45
CA SER A 62 4.05 15.53 -6.84
C SER A 62 4.29 15.07 -8.29
N GLY A 63 3.24 14.72 -9.02
CA GLY A 63 3.30 14.25 -10.39
C GLY A 63 3.96 12.88 -10.56
N MET A 64 4.00 12.05 -9.51
CA MET A 64 4.57 10.70 -9.59
C MET A 64 3.58 9.65 -10.07
N ILE A 65 2.29 9.91 -9.84
CA ILE A 65 1.18 9.12 -10.37
C ILE A 65 0.16 10.05 -11.04
N GLU A 66 -0.62 9.51 -11.94
CA GLU A 66 -1.72 10.20 -12.61
C GLU A 66 -2.97 9.34 -12.63
N ARG A 67 -4.13 9.98 -12.74
CA ARG A 67 -5.42 9.30 -12.92
C ARG A 67 -5.55 8.78 -14.33
N VAL A 68 -6.07 7.57 -14.44
CA VAL A 68 -6.41 6.96 -15.72
C VAL A 68 -7.93 7.02 -15.90
N PRO A 69 -8.44 7.44 -17.05
CA PRO A 69 -9.85 7.30 -17.38
C PRO A 69 -10.26 5.82 -17.28
N HIS A 70 -11.34 5.54 -16.56
CA HIS A 70 -11.90 4.21 -16.44
C HIS A 70 -13.31 4.21 -17.04
N PRO A 71 -13.74 3.15 -17.77
CA PRO A 71 -15.09 3.08 -18.35
C PRO A 71 -16.20 3.30 -17.32
N ASP A 72 -16.03 2.79 -16.10
CA ASP A 72 -16.81 3.20 -14.95
C ASP A 72 -16.16 4.43 -14.32
N GLY A 73 -16.69 5.62 -14.60
CA GLY A 73 -16.19 6.90 -14.08
C GLY A 73 -16.15 7.02 -12.55
N ARG A 74 -16.76 6.07 -11.84
CA ARG A 74 -16.68 5.96 -10.36
C ARG A 74 -15.37 5.33 -9.90
N VAL A 75 -14.69 4.57 -10.77
CA VAL A 75 -13.42 3.90 -10.45
C VAL A 75 -12.28 4.86 -10.75
N LYS A 76 -11.57 5.25 -9.72
CA LYS A 76 -10.36 6.09 -9.85
C LYS A 76 -9.15 5.17 -9.94
N ALA A 77 -8.76 4.79 -11.16
CA ALA A 77 -7.51 4.09 -11.41
C ALA A 77 -6.33 5.07 -11.49
N MET A 78 -5.17 4.61 -11.09
CA MET A 78 -3.92 5.37 -11.07
C MET A 78 -2.82 4.58 -11.73
N ARG A 79 -1.93 5.25 -12.46
CA ARG A 79 -0.71 4.70 -13.02
C ARG A 79 0.50 5.56 -12.70
N LEU A 80 1.70 4.99 -12.85
CA LEU A 80 2.93 5.75 -12.74
C LEU A 80 3.10 6.70 -13.92
N THR A 81 3.58 7.90 -13.64
CA THR A 81 4.14 8.80 -14.66
C THR A 81 5.61 8.44 -14.91
N SER A 82 6.24 9.01 -15.95
CA SER A 82 7.69 8.90 -16.15
C SER A 82 8.48 9.43 -14.95
N ARG A 83 7.97 10.45 -14.25
CA ARG A 83 8.58 10.96 -13.00
C ARG A 83 8.49 9.94 -11.88
N GLY A 84 7.35 9.27 -11.71
CA GLY A 84 7.15 8.21 -10.72
C GLY A 84 8.05 7.01 -10.98
N THR A 85 8.17 6.60 -12.24
CA THR A 85 9.07 5.51 -12.65
C THR A 85 10.52 5.83 -12.29
N ARG A 86 11.02 7.01 -12.66
CA ARG A 86 12.38 7.43 -12.30
C ARG A 86 12.61 7.54 -10.79
N ALA A 87 11.62 8.00 -10.03
CA ALA A 87 11.72 8.05 -8.56
C ALA A 87 11.81 6.64 -7.96
N LEU A 88 11.02 5.71 -8.47
CA LEU A 88 11.05 4.31 -8.07
C LEU A 88 12.39 3.64 -8.39
N GLU A 89 12.93 3.88 -9.59
CA GLU A 89 14.24 3.36 -10.00
C GLU A 89 15.37 3.85 -9.10
N ARG A 90 15.36 5.13 -8.71
CA ARG A 90 16.35 5.66 -7.74
C ARG A 90 16.18 5.06 -6.35
N ALA A 91 14.96 4.77 -5.94
CA ALA A 91 14.68 4.24 -4.61
C ALA A 91 15.02 2.74 -4.48
N ARG A 92 14.94 1.95 -5.54
CA ARG A 92 15.21 0.49 -5.53
C ARG A 92 16.57 0.12 -4.95
N PRO A 93 17.71 0.71 -5.38
CA PRO A 93 19.01 0.37 -4.80
C PRO A 93 19.13 0.77 -3.33
N LEU A 94 18.50 1.88 -2.91
CA LEU A 94 18.45 2.27 -1.51
C LEU A 94 17.70 1.27 -0.66
N TRP A 95 16.54 0.81 -1.16
CA TRP A 95 15.75 -0.26 -0.54
C TRP A 95 16.55 -1.56 -0.42
N ALA A 96 17.25 -2.00 -1.49
CA ALA A 96 18.05 -3.20 -1.48
C ALA A 96 19.16 -3.11 -0.41
N ARG A 97 19.86 -1.99 -0.31
CA ARG A 97 20.89 -1.75 0.74
C ARG A 97 20.30 -1.81 2.15
N ALA A 98 19.08 -1.26 2.34
CA ALA A 98 18.38 -1.34 3.62
C ALA A 98 18.11 -2.79 4.02
N GLN A 99 17.60 -3.59 3.07
CA GLN A 99 17.34 -5.01 3.28
C GLN A 99 18.62 -5.78 3.62
N GLU A 100 19.70 -5.57 2.88
CA GLU A 100 20.99 -6.22 3.16
C GLU A 100 21.54 -5.85 4.54
N LYS A 101 21.45 -4.59 4.95
CA LYS A 101 21.89 -4.14 6.27
C LYS A 101 21.08 -4.82 7.37
N LEU A 102 19.76 -4.85 7.23
CA LEU A 102 18.87 -5.48 8.18
C LEU A 102 19.14 -6.99 8.29
N LEU A 103 19.31 -7.66 7.16
CA LEU A 103 19.65 -9.09 7.11
C LEU A 103 21.00 -9.41 7.77
N ARG A 104 21.99 -8.55 7.63
CA ARG A 104 23.30 -8.72 8.29
C ARG A 104 23.21 -8.55 9.79
N GLU A 105 22.43 -7.57 10.28
CA GLU A 105 22.31 -7.27 11.72
C GLU A 105 21.41 -8.25 12.45
N VAL A 106 20.31 -8.68 11.82
CA VAL A 106 19.30 -9.55 12.46
C VAL A 106 19.55 -11.03 12.19
N GLY A 107 20.29 -11.36 11.12
CA GLY A 107 20.48 -12.71 10.63
C GLY A 107 19.32 -13.21 9.78
N THR A 108 19.63 -14.01 8.77
CA THR A 108 18.67 -14.46 7.74
C THR A 108 17.53 -15.29 8.33
N THR A 109 17.83 -16.18 9.30
CA THR A 109 16.82 -17.05 9.93
C THR A 109 15.83 -16.24 10.76
N ALA A 110 16.33 -15.36 11.63
CA ALA A 110 15.48 -14.52 12.47
C ALA A 110 14.61 -13.56 11.64
N TRP A 111 15.16 -13.03 10.56
CA TRP A 111 14.42 -12.18 9.62
C TRP A 111 13.29 -12.94 8.90
N THR A 112 13.60 -14.15 8.38
CA THR A 112 12.60 -14.99 7.69
C THR A 112 11.48 -15.41 8.64
N ASP A 113 11.82 -15.75 9.89
CA ASP A 113 10.82 -16.09 10.91
C ASP A 113 9.95 -14.89 11.29
N ALA A 114 10.55 -13.70 11.44
CA ALA A 114 9.80 -12.49 11.71
C ALA A 114 8.84 -12.16 10.54
N GLN A 115 9.29 -12.27 9.30
CA GLN A 115 8.43 -12.06 8.13
C GLN A 115 7.26 -13.06 8.07
N ARG A 116 7.50 -14.35 8.33
CA ARG A 116 6.44 -15.37 8.39
C ARG A 116 5.40 -15.08 9.48
N ARG A 117 5.88 -14.70 10.69
CA ARG A 117 4.99 -14.34 11.81
C ARG A 117 4.17 -13.10 11.52
N LEU A 118 4.77 -12.06 10.93
CA LEU A 118 4.07 -10.85 10.51
C LEU A 118 3.05 -11.13 9.40
N ALA A 119 3.39 -11.95 8.41
CA ALA A 119 2.45 -12.36 7.36
C ALA A 119 1.23 -13.09 7.93
N ARG A 120 1.42 -13.98 8.92
CA ARG A 120 0.32 -14.62 9.65
C ARG A 120 -0.55 -13.63 10.41
N LEU A 121 0.05 -12.70 11.14
CA LEU A 121 -0.69 -11.66 11.88
C LEU A 121 -1.49 -10.77 10.92
N LEU A 122 -0.91 -10.38 9.79
CA LEU A 122 -1.58 -9.59 8.76
C LEU A 122 -2.76 -10.35 8.14
N SER A 123 -2.61 -11.65 7.83
CA SER A 123 -3.71 -12.45 7.28
C SER A 123 -4.89 -12.53 8.26
N VAL A 124 -4.62 -12.75 9.55
CA VAL A 124 -5.65 -12.78 10.60
C VAL A 124 -6.33 -11.42 10.75
N ALA A 125 -5.56 -10.33 10.75
CA ALA A 125 -6.09 -8.98 10.90
C ALA A 125 -6.98 -8.58 9.70
N VAL A 126 -6.55 -8.91 8.47
CA VAL A 126 -7.30 -8.64 7.24
C VAL A 126 -8.60 -9.46 7.20
N GLU A 127 -8.53 -10.74 7.56
CA GLU A 127 -9.71 -11.62 7.59
C GLU A 127 -10.75 -11.17 8.62
N ARG A 128 -10.28 -10.70 9.79
CA ARG A 128 -11.17 -10.14 10.81
C ARG A 128 -11.85 -8.85 10.36
N ARG A 129 -11.13 -7.96 9.66
CA ARG A 129 -11.73 -6.74 9.08
C ARG A 129 -12.81 -7.08 8.05
N ARG A 130 -12.61 -8.10 7.20
CA ARG A 130 -13.62 -8.56 6.25
C ARG A 130 -14.89 -9.04 6.93
N ARG A 131 -14.78 -9.77 8.04
CA ARG A 131 -15.94 -10.26 8.80
C ARG A 131 -16.72 -9.14 9.48
N ILE A 132 -16.04 -8.12 9.98
CA ILE A 132 -16.67 -6.97 10.65
C ILE A 132 -17.28 -5.99 9.63
N GLY A 133 -16.62 -5.78 8.48
CA GLY A 133 -17.11 -4.89 7.41
C GLY A 133 -18.17 -5.49 6.49
N GLY A 134 -18.34 -6.82 6.48
CA GLY A 134 -19.34 -7.54 5.66
C GLY A 134 -20.74 -7.66 6.29
N GLY A 135 -20.95 -7.18 7.53
CA GLY A 135 -22.22 -7.30 8.25
C GLY A 135 -23.31 -6.29 7.90
N GLY A 136 -23.07 -5.40 6.92
CA GLY A 136 -24.04 -4.40 6.48
C GLY A 136 -24.76 -4.77 5.18
N ALA A 137 -25.38 -5.96 5.08
CA ALA A 137 -26.32 -6.23 4.00
C ALA A 137 -27.58 -5.37 4.25
N TYR A 138 -27.62 -4.23 3.57
CA TYR A 138 -28.83 -3.44 3.42
C TYR A 138 -29.89 -4.30 2.75
N SER A 139 -30.86 -4.80 3.53
CA SER A 139 -32.06 -5.45 3.04
C SER A 139 -33.06 -4.34 2.65
N PRO A 140 -33.41 -4.18 1.37
CA PRO A 140 -34.47 -3.26 0.99
C PRO A 140 -35.81 -3.86 1.46
N ARG A 141 -36.43 -3.26 2.48
CA ARG A 141 -37.82 -3.53 2.86
C ARG A 141 -38.70 -3.29 1.64
N ARG A 142 -39.25 -4.35 1.07
CA ARG A 142 -40.39 -4.32 0.14
C ARG A 142 -41.54 -3.55 0.82
N ARG A 143 -41.81 -2.33 0.35
CA ARG A 143 -43.07 -1.70 0.64
C ARG A 143 -44.15 -2.46 -0.14
N ALA A 144 -44.94 -3.24 0.59
CA ALA A 144 -46.19 -3.79 0.11
C ALA A 144 -47.11 -2.60 -0.22
N ARG A 145 -47.54 -2.50 -1.46
CA ARG A 145 -48.68 -1.68 -1.87
C ARG A 145 -49.93 -2.42 -1.43
N SER A 146 -50.65 -1.86 -0.45
CA SER A 146 -52.07 -2.21 -0.18
C SER A 146 -52.95 -1.30 -1.02
N ARG A 147 -53.97 -1.90 -1.56
CA ARG A 147 -55.05 -1.30 -2.35
C ARG A 147 -55.81 -0.24 -1.57
#